data_9e050607b206bb11538a1e3b8214131d
#
_entry.id   9e050607b206bb11538a1e3b8214131d
#
_cell.length_a   1.000
_cell.length_b   1.000
_cell.length_c   1.000
_cell.angle_alpha   90.00
_cell.angle_beta   90.00
_cell.angle_gamma   90.00
#
_symmetry.space_group_name_H-M   'P 1'
#
loop_
_entity.id
_entity.type
_entity.pdbx_description
1 polymer ?
#
loop_
_entity_poly.entity_id
_entity_poly.type
_entity_poly.pdbx_seq_one_letter_code
_entity_poly.pdbx_strand_id
1 'polypeptide(L)'
;AAIADATEAVEGAGGLLDGFLQAFLLIFFSEIGDKTFFIAVILATQQDKATVFAGTFGALAVMTVISVGIGQVFHLAEESTTALAGSNWDDYLAVALLLVFGVQTILGAEEDTAEEEEEDAKVAVAGMQFDGNAALVLSTFALVFAAEWGDKSFIATIALSAAASPLGVVAGAVAGHGVATGLAVFVGDVLGDKIPE
;
A
#
# COMPACT_ATOMS: atom_id res chain seq x y z
N ALA A 1 17.20 -4.24 36.36
CA ALA A 1 17.56 -3.31 35.26
C ALA A 1 17.90 -4.13 34.01
N ALA A 2 19.04 -4.81 33.90
CA ALA A 2 19.48 -5.50 32.66
C ALA A 2 18.50 -6.57 32.13
N ILE A 3 17.83 -7.33 33.01
CA ILE A 3 16.83 -8.36 32.57
C ILE A 3 15.55 -7.65 32.10
N ALA A 4 15.09 -6.60 32.79
CA ALA A 4 13.92 -5.83 32.37
C ALA A 4 14.17 -5.15 31.01
N ASP A 5 15.33 -4.52 30.83
CA ASP A 5 15.74 -3.90 29.56
C ASP A 5 15.80 -4.93 28.42
N ALA A 6 16.27 -6.16 28.69
CA ALA A 6 16.32 -7.24 27.71
C ALA A 6 14.91 -7.73 27.33
N THR A 7 14.00 -7.84 28.32
CA THR A 7 12.63 -8.26 28.06
C THR A 7 11.88 -7.20 27.22
N GLU A 8 12.01 -5.94 27.55
CA GLU A 8 11.39 -4.82 26.82
C GLU A 8 11.93 -4.73 25.38
N ALA A 9 13.24 -4.98 25.18
CA ALA A 9 13.81 -5.05 23.84
C ALA A 9 13.30 -6.23 23.00
N VAL A 10 13.07 -7.38 23.61
CA VAL A 10 12.51 -8.58 22.93
C VAL A 10 11.05 -8.38 22.57
N GLU A 11 10.25 -7.82 23.49
CA GLU A 11 8.83 -7.51 23.22
C GLU A 11 8.69 -6.43 22.14
N GLY A 12 9.50 -5.38 22.18
CA GLY A 12 9.52 -4.33 21.15
C GLY A 12 9.93 -4.88 19.77
N ALA A 13 10.91 -5.77 19.72
CA ALA A 13 11.32 -6.42 18.47
C ALA A 13 10.23 -7.38 17.95
N GLY A 14 9.51 -8.07 18.82
CA GLY A 14 8.36 -8.90 18.46
C GLY A 14 7.25 -8.08 17.83
N GLY A 15 6.84 -6.99 18.46
CA GLY A 15 5.79 -6.11 17.96
C GLY A 15 6.15 -5.44 16.62
N LEU A 16 7.44 -5.11 16.42
CA LEU A 16 7.91 -4.56 15.14
C LEU A 16 7.83 -5.60 14.03
N LEU A 17 8.27 -6.83 14.29
CA LEU A 17 8.23 -7.91 13.30
C LEU A 17 6.80 -8.30 12.95
N ASP A 18 5.92 -8.36 13.93
CA ASP A 18 4.50 -8.67 13.71
C ASP A 18 3.84 -7.59 12.86
N GLY A 19 4.04 -6.31 13.16
CA GLY A 19 3.55 -5.20 12.35
C GLY A 19 4.11 -5.22 10.92
N PHE A 20 5.40 -5.56 10.77
CA PHE A 20 6.03 -5.72 9.46
C PHE A 20 5.37 -6.84 8.65
N LEU A 21 5.25 -8.04 9.22
CA LEU A 21 4.70 -9.18 8.50
C LEU A 21 3.23 -8.98 8.12
N GLN A 22 2.43 -8.44 9.04
CA GLN A 22 1.02 -8.15 8.77
C GLN A 22 0.87 -7.14 7.64
N ALA A 23 1.59 -6.02 7.71
CA ALA A 23 1.53 -4.99 6.68
C ALA A 23 2.10 -5.46 5.34
N PHE A 24 3.22 -6.19 5.35
CA PHE A 24 3.82 -6.75 4.14
C PHE A 24 2.85 -7.68 3.40
N LEU A 25 2.27 -8.64 4.11
CA LEU A 25 1.36 -9.62 3.51
C LEU A 25 0.07 -8.93 3.03
N LEU A 26 -0.50 -8.06 3.86
CA LEU A 26 -1.69 -7.30 3.51
C LEU A 26 -1.49 -6.55 2.19
N ILE A 27 -0.46 -5.71 2.12
CA ILE A 27 -0.18 -4.87 0.95
C ILE A 27 0.24 -5.72 -0.25
N PHE A 28 1.16 -6.67 -0.08
CA PHE A 28 1.61 -7.50 -1.19
C PHE A 28 0.45 -8.20 -1.90
N PHE A 29 -0.47 -8.80 -1.15
CA PHE A 29 -1.59 -9.52 -1.76
C PHE A 29 -2.71 -8.60 -2.24
N SER A 30 -2.93 -7.43 -1.64
CA SER A 30 -3.91 -6.47 -2.13
C SER A 30 -3.48 -5.76 -3.41
N GLU A 31 -2.19 -5.53 -3.59
CA GLU A 31 -1.66 -4.81 -4.76
C GLU A 31 -1.56 -5.68 -6.03
N ILE A 32 -1.39 -7.01 -5.90
CA ILE A 32 -1.28 -7.88 -7.07
C ILE A 32 -2.64 -7.97 -7.78
N GLY A 33 -2.67 -7.47 -9.01
CA GLY A 33 -3.89 -7.50 -9.83
C GLY A 33 -4.81 -6.30 -9.59
N ASP A 34 -4.41 -5.34 -8.77
CA ASP A 34 -5.11 -4.07 -8.60
C ASP A 34 -4.83 -3.11 -9.76
N LYS A 35 -5.64 -2.06 -9.89
CA LYS A 35 -5.53 -1.04 -10.94
C LYS A 35 -4.13 -0.44 -11.02
N THR A 36 -3.51 -0.11 -9.89
CA THR A 36 -2.17 0.49 -9.87
C THR A 36 -1.08 -0.48 -10.28
N PHE A 37 -1.24 -1.76 -10.01
CA PHE A 37 -0.40 -2.83 -10.56
C PHE A 37 -0.45 -2.83 -12.10
N PHE A 38 -1.64 -2.79 -12.68
CA PHE A 38 -1.81 -2.77 -14.14
C PHE A 38 -1.34 -1.46 -14.77
N ILE A 39 -1.53 -0.31 -14.11
CA ILE A 39 -0.92 0.97 -14.55
C ILE A 39 0.60 0.82 -14.69
N ALA A 40 1.27 0.25 -13.69
CA ALA A 40 2.72 0.03 -13.75
C ALA A 40 3.11 -0.97 -14.84
N VAL A 41 2.37 -2.06 -15.01
CA VAL A 41 2.57 -3.03 -16.11
C VAL A 41 2.48 -2.32 -17.46
N ILE A 42 1.37 -1.61 -17.74
CA ILE A 42 1.13 -0.97 -19.04
C ILE A 42 2.18 0.09 -19.34
N LEU A 43 2.50 0.95 -18.38
CA LEU A 43 3.54 1.97 -18.57
C LEU A 43 4.91 1.36 -18.83
N ALA A 44 5.26 0.27 -18.14
CA ALA A 44 6.56 -0.40 -18.31
C ALA A 44 6.70 -1.15 -19.64
N THR A 45 5.60 -1.38 -20.39
CA THR A 45 5.69 -1.92 -21.75
C THR A 45 6.27 -0.91 -22.76
N GLN A 46 6.14 0.40 -22.49
CA GLN A 46 6.44 1.46 -23.44
C GLN A 46 7.43 2.50 -22.91
N GLN A 47 7.67 2.51 -21.62
CA GLN A 47 8.47 3.53 -20.94
C GLN A 47 9.63 2.91 -20.16
N ASP A 48 10.61 3.74 -19.77
CA ASP A 48 11.72 3.29 -18.95
C ASP A 48 11.24 2.74 -17.61
N LYS A 49 11.53 1.49 -17.37
CA LYS A 49 11.08 0.72 -16.20
C LYS A 49 11.53 1.30 -14.85
N ALA A 50 12.74 1.85 -14.79
CA ALA A 50 13.24 2.45 -13.55
C ALA A 50 12.46 3.73 -13.22
N THR A 51 12.08 4.49 -14.24
CA THR A 51 11.30 5.71 -14.13
C THR A 51 9.87 5.41 -13.74
N VAL A 52 9.24 4.38 -14.33
CA VAL A 52 7.90 3.91 -13.96
C VAL A 52 7.89 3.41 -12.52
N PHE A 53 8.86 2.57 -12.15
CA PHE A 53 9.01 2.11 -10.76
C PHE A 53 9.12 3.28 -9.78
N ALA A 54 9.96 4.27 -10.07
CA ALA A 54 10.17 5.42 -9.19
C ALA A 54 8.88 6.24 -8.99
N GLY A 55 8.09 6.45 -10.05
CA GLY A 55 6.80 7.16 -9.97
C GLY A 55 5.77 6.39 -9.17
N THR A 56 5.54 5.13 -9.52
CA THR A 56 4.55 4.26 -8.86
C THR A 56 4.92 4.00 -7.40
N PHE A 57 6.09 3.45 -7.16
CA PHE A 57 6.56 3.14 -5.81
C PHE A 57 6.67 4.39 -4.92
N GLY A 58 7.10 5.51 -5.50
CA GLY A 58 7.16 6.79 -4.79
C GLY A 58 5.79 7.25 -4.28
N ALA A 59 4.74 7.13 -5.11
CA ALA A 59 3.37 7.45 -4.72
C ALA A 59 2.87 6.55 -3.58
N LEU A 60 3.04 5.25 -3.73
CA LEU A 60 2.62 4.24 -2.74
C LEU A 60 3.36 4.39 -1.40
N ALA A 61 4.67 4.66 -1.43
CA ALA A 61 5.45 4.91 -0.22
C ALA A 61 5.01 6.18 0.52
N VAL A 62 4.74 7.27 -0.21
CA VAL A 62 4.20 8.50 0.39
C VAL A 62 2.81 8.26 0.97
N MET A 63 1.95 7.53 0.24
CA MET A 63 0.62 7.17 0.71
C MET A 63 0.68 6.34 1.99
N THR A 64 1.59 5.36 2.07
CA THR A 64 1.83 4.57 3.29
C THR A 64 2.17 5.45 4.49
N VAL A 65 3.08 6.41 4.31
CA VAL A 65 3.47 7.33 5.41
C VAL A 65 2.28 8.18 5.87
N ILE A 66 1.46 8.65 4.93
CA ILE A 66 0.24 9.41 5.25
C ILE A 66 -0.75 8.52 6.01
N SER A 67 -1.01 7.30 5.53
CA SER A 67 -1.92 6.34 6.17
C SER A 67 -1.51 6.04 7.61
N VAL A 68 -0.23 5.74 7.81
CA VAL A 68 0.31 5.47 9.16
C VAL A 68 0.23 6.70 10.03
N GLY A 69 0.51 7.89 9.49
CA GLY A 69 0.37 9.16 10.23
C GLY A 69 -1.08 9.38 10.71
N ILE A 70 -2.06 9.11 9.85
CA ILE A 70 -3.49 9.21 10.19
C ILE A 70 -3.84 8.18 11.29
N GLY A 71 -3.41 6.92 11.16
CA GLY A 71 -3.66 5.88 12.16
C GLY A 71 -3.09 6.24 13.52
N GLN A 72 -1.88 6.84 13.55
CA GLN A 72 -1.28 7.29 14.80
C GLN A 72 -2.03 8.48 15.43
N VAL A 73 -2.63 9.36 14.63
CA VAL A 73 -3.50 10.42 15.18
C VAL A 73 -4.73 9.81 15.87
N PHE A 74 -5.32 8.76 15.32
CA PHE A 74 -6.42 8.06 15.98
C PHE A 74 -5.98 7.41 17.29
N HIS A 75 -4.85 6.73 17.31
CA HIS A 75 -4.29 6.13 18.52
C HIS A 75 -4.02 7.16 19.62
N LEU A 76 -3.38 8.28 19.29
CA LEU A 76 -3.11 9.37 20.24
C LEU A 76 -4.40 10.07 20.72
N ALA A 77 -5.42 10.17 19.88
CA ALA A 77 -6.71 10.75 20.25
C ALA A 77 -7.42 9.88 21.31
N GLU A 78 -7.26 8.57 21.25
CA GLU A 78 -7.77 7.65 22.27
C GLU A 78 -7.06 7.87 23.61
N GLU A 79 -5.73 7.86 23.63
CA GLU A 79 -4.95 8.05 24.87
C GLU A 79 -5.29 9.38 25.56
N SER A 80 -5.60 10.43 24.78
CA SER A 80 -5.89 11.78 25.31
C SER A 80 -7.33 11.97 25.79
N THR A 81 -8.26 11.09 25.43
CA THR A 81 -9.68 11.23 25.77
C THR A 81 -10.00 10.46 27.04
N THR A 82 -10.18 11.16 28.16
CA THR A 82 -10.44 10.57 29.49
C THR A 82 -11.68 9.66 29.54
N ALA A 83 -12.64 9.84 28.64
CA ALA A 83 -13.85 9.01 28.53
C ALA A 83 -13.57 7.67 27.84
N LEU A 84 -12.50 7.58 27.06
CA LEU A 84 -12.11 6.40 26.31
C LEU A 84 -10.85 5.75 26.90
N ALA A 85 -10.19 6.43 27.86
CA ALA A 85 -8.99 5.92 28.53
C ALA A 85 -9.29 4.59 29.22
N GLY A 86 -8.61 3.54 28.73
CA GLY A 86 -8.79 2.17 29.21
C GLY A 86 -9.84 1.33 28.47
N SER A 87 -10.38 1.82 27.36
CA SER A 87 -11.12 1.01 26.41
C SER A 87 -10.29 0.86 25.13
N ASN A 88 -10.02 -0.33 24.67
CA ASN A 88 -9.27 -0.62 23.45
C ASN A 88 -10.18 -0.42 22.21
N TRP A 89 -10.83 0.75 22.11
CA TRP A 89 -11.77 1.00 21.02
C TRP A 89 -11.08 1.09 19.65
N ASP A 90 -9.83 1.56 19.61
CA ASP A 90 -8.97 1.61 18.43
C ASP A 90 -8.68 0.20 17.92
N ASP A 91 -8.36 -0.75 18.79
CA ASP A 91 -8.20 -2.17 18.46
C ASP A 91 -9.51 -2.73 17.87
N TYR A 92 -10.66 -2.43 18.51
CA TYR A 92 -11.95 -2.89 17.98
C TYR A 92 -12.29 -2.22 16.65
N LEU A 93 -11.97 -0.94 16.46
CA LEU A 93 -12.15 -0.23 15.20
C LEU A 93 -11.23 -0.82 14.11
N ALA A 94 -9.96 -1.05 14.43
CA ALA A 94 -9.02 -1.67 13.52
C ALA A 94 -9.48 -3.07 13.08
N VAL A 95 -9.89 -3.91 14.03
CA VAL A 95 -10.44 -5.25 13.74
C VAL A 95 -11.71 -5.15 12.89
N ALA A 96 -12.63 -4.23 13.21
CA ALA A 96 -13.86 -4.02 12.44
C ALA A 96 -13.55 -3.58 11.00
N LEU A 97 -12.63 -2.63 10.81
CA LEU A 97 -12.21 -2.16 9.48
C LEU A 97 -11.51 -3.27 8.68
N LEU A 98 -10.62 -4.04 9.32
CA LEU A 98 -9.95 -5.17 8.67
C LEU A 98 -10.94 -6.29 8.30
N LEU A 99 -11.95 -6.56 9.14
CA LEU A 99 -13.01 -7.51 8.81
C LEU A 99 -13.88 -7.02 7.65
N VAL A 100 -14.28 -5.74 7.67
CA VAL A 100 -15.04 -5.13 6.57
C VAL A 100 -14.23 -5.19 5.29
N PHE A 101 -12.93 -4.81 5.33
CA PHE A 101 -12.01 -4.91 4.21
C PHE A 101 -11.88 -6.35 3.70
N GLY A 102 -11.65 -7.31 4.59
CA GLY A 102 -11.54 -8.73 4.23
C GLY A 102 -12.82 -9.27 3.58
N VAL A 103 -13.99 -8.92 4.11
CA VAL A 103 -15.29 -9.29 3.54
C VAL A 103 -15.49 -8.62 2.18
N GLN A 104 -15.20 -7.33 2.05
CA GLN A 104 -15.28 -6.61 0.77
C GLN A 104 -14.35 -7.19 -0.27
N THR A 105 -13.11 -7.54 0.11
CA THR A 105 -12.16 -8.20 -0.80
C THR A 105 -12.66 -9.55 -1.28
N ILE A 106 -13.28 -10.35 -0.39
CA ILE A 106 -13.84 -11.66 -0.76
C ILE A 106 -15.07 -11.49 -1.66
N LEU A 107 -15.96 -10.54 -1.35
CA LEU A 107 -17.17 -10.28 -2.14
C LEU A 107 -16.84 -9.54 -3.45
N GLY A 108 -15.91 -8.59 -3.42
CA GLY A 108 -15.48 -7.83 -4.58
C GLY A 108 -14.65 -8.65 -5.57
N ALA A 109 -14.05 -9.76 -5.13
CA ALA A 109 -13.37 -10.71 -6.04
C ALA A 109 -14.33 -11.36 -7.06
N GLU A 110 -15.65 -11.22 -6.89
CA GLU A 110 -16.66 -11.61 -7.87
C GLU A 110 -17.08 -10.44 -8.78
N GLU A 111 -16.89 -9.18 -8.36
CA GLU A 111 -17.30 -7.96 -9.08
C GLU A 111 -16.11 -7.23 -9.73
N ASP A 112 -14.97 -7.11 -9.03
CA ASP A 112 -13.76 -6.50 -9.59
C ASP A 112 -12.85 -7.60 -10.15
N THR A 113 -13.11 -8.02 -11.38
CA THR A 113 -12.24 -8.99 -12.03
C THR A 113 -10.91 -8.33 -12.42
N ALA A 114 -9.82 -9.10 -12.47
CA ALA A 114 -8.54 -8.59 -12.96
C ALA A 114 -8.64 -7.99 -14.37
N GLU A 115 -9.66 -8.38 -15.14
CA GLU A 115 -9.96 -7.83 -16.46
C GLU A 115 -10.52 -6.41 -16.37
N GLU A 116 -11.37 -6.10 -15.38
CA GLU A 116 -11.92 -4.76 -15.16
C GLU A 116 -10.85 -3.80 -14.64
N GLU A 117 -10.01 -4.25 -13.69
CA GLU A 117 -8.88 -3.47 -13.19
C GLU A 117 -7.86 -3.16 -14.29
N GLU A 118 -7.60 -4.12 -15.18
CA GLU A 118 -6.75 -3.92 -16.36
C GLU A 118 -7.37 -2.92 -17.35
N GLU A 119 -8.68 -3.00 -17.61
CA GLU A 119 -9.39 -2.07 -18.49
C GLU A 119 -9.38 -0.65 -17.92
N ASP A 120 -9.66 -0.50 -16.64
CA ASP A 120 -9.58 0.77 -15.92
C ASP A 120 -8.17 1.38 -15.95
N ALA A 121 -7.14 0.55 -15.80
CA ALA A 121 -5.76 0.98 -15.94
C ALA A 121 -5.46 1.45 -17.36
N LYS A 122 -5.94 0.73 -18.39
CA LYS A 122 -5.80 1.15 -19.81
C LYS A 122 -6.44 2.51 -20.05
N VAL A 123 -7.65 2.74 -19.53
CA VAL A 123 -8.34 4.03 -19.63
C VAL A 123 -7.55 5.12 -18.90
N ALA A 124 -7.02 4.84 -17.73
CA ALA A 124 -6.28 5.79 -16.91
C ALA A 124 -4.98 6.29 -17.58
N VAL A 125 -4.28 5.40 -18.31
CA VAL A 125 -3.03 5.76 -19.02
C VAL A 125 -3.26 6.21 -20.46
N ALA A 126 -4.48 6.05 -20.99
CA ALA A 126 -4.81 6.38 -22.38
C ALA A 126 -4.56 7.86 -22.69
N GLY A 127 -3.79 8.12 -23.74
CA GLY A 127 -3.46 9.47 -24.17
C GLY A 127 -2.42 10.21 -23.33
N MET A 128 -1.84 9.58 -22.31
CA MET A 128 -0.73 10.17 -21.57
C MET A 128 0.49 10.31 -22.49
N GLN A 129 1.05 11.52 -22.51
CA GLN A 129 2.29 11.82 -23.22
C GLN A 129 3.29 12.38 -22.23
N PHE A 130 4.53 11.91 -22.31
CA PHE A 130 5.57 12.27 -21.36
C PHE A 130 6.70 13.03 -22.07
N ASP A 131 6.98 14.22 -21.60
CA ASP A 131 8.09 15.04 -22.11
C ASP A 131 9.34 14.80 -21.23
N GLY A 132 9.88 13.59 -21.38
CA GLY A 132 11.07 13.13 -20.63
C GLY A 132 10.77 12.44 -19.29
N ASN A 133 11.82 11.88 -18.70
CA ASN A 133 11.72 11.02 -17.51
C ASN A 133 11.13 11.73 -16.29
N ALA A 134 11.41 13.02 -16.10
CA ALA A 134 10.86 13.78 -14.98
C ALA A 134 9.33 13.95 -15.09
N ALA A 135 8.83 14.20 -16.31
CA ALA A 135 7.38 14.27 -16.55
C ALA A 135 6.73 12.90 -16.34
N LEU A 136 7.37 11.83 -16.80
CA LEU A 136 6.90 10.46 -16.58
C LEU A 136 6.80 10.13 -15.08
N VAL A 137 7.85 10.38 -14.27
CA VAL A 137 7.81 10.16 -12.82
C VAL A 137 6.67 10.94 -12.17
N LEU A 138 6.57 12.24 -12.44
CA LEU A 138 5.56 13.09 -11.80
C LEU A 138 4.14 12.71 -12.21
N SER A 139 3.91 12.40 -13.49
CA SER A 139 2.59 12.01 -13.98
C SER A 139 2.18 10.64 -13.44
N THR A 140 3.10 9.67 -13.43
CA THR A 140 2.86 8.35 -12.84
C THR A 140 2.60 8.47 -11.34
N PHE A 141 3.41 9.26 -10.63
CA PHE A 141 3.19 9.52 -9.21
C PHE A 141 1.80 10.12 -8.96
N ALA A 142 1.43 11.18 -9.67
CA ALA A 142 0.15 11.85 -9.48
C ALA A 142 -1.04 10.93 -9.80
N LEU A 143 -0.93 10.13 -10.86
CA LEU A 143 -1.95 9.17 -11.26
C LEU A 143 -2.16 8.10 -10.19
N VAL A 144 -1.09 7.44 -9.78
CA VAL A 144 -1.12 6.38 -8.76
C VAL A 144 -1.58 6.93 -7.41
N PHE A 145 -1.04 8.09 -7.00
CA PHE A 145 -1.44 8.74 -5.76
C PHE A 145 -2.95 9.07 -5.73
N ALA A 146 -3.50 9.54 -6.85
CA ALA A 146 -4.93 9.82 -6.95
C ALA A 146 -5.78 8.54 -6.98
N ALA A 147 -5.31 7.48 -7.61
CA ALA A 147 -5.99 6.19 -7.66
C ALA A 147 -6.09 5.53 -6.28
N GLU A 148 -5.01 5.62 -5.50
CA GLU A 148 -4.94 5.02 -4.16
C GLU A 148 -5.62 5.84 -3.05
N TRP A 149 -5.99 7.10 -3.32
CA TRP A 149 -6.58 7.95 -2.30
C TRP A 149 -7.96 7.46 -1.86
N GLY A 150 -8.00 6.88 -0.66
CA GLY A 150 -9.23 6.31 -0.09
C GLY A 150 -9.51 4.87 -0.53
N ASP A 151 -8.56 4.21 -1.20
CA ASP A 151 -8.67 2.80 -1.55
C ASP A 151 -8.66 1.88 -0.32
N LYS A 152 -8.99 0.61 -0.57
CA LYS A 152 -9.07 -0.45 0.45
C LYS A 152 -7.75 -0.60 1.21
N SER A 153 -6.63 -0.59 0.50
CA SER A 153 -5.27 -0.72 1.07
C SER A 153 -4.90 0.48 1.95
N PHE A 154 -5.29 1.70 1.54
CA PHE A 154 -5.12 2.93 2.31
C PHE A 154 -5.84 2.85 3.66
N ILE A 155 -7.13 2.49 3.67
CA ILE A 155 -7.95 2.38 4.88
C ILE A 155 -7.43 1.26 5.79
N ALA A 156 -7.09 0.10 5.22
CA ALA A 156 -6.55 -1.03 5.97
C ALA A 156 -5.21 -0.69 6.65
N THR A 157 -4.34 0.08 5.98
CA THR A 157 -3.07 0.54 6.54
C THR A 157 -3.28 1.53 7.70
N ILE A 158 -4.26 2.44 7.60
CA ILE A 158 -4.65 3.32 8.72
C ILE A 158 -5.06 2.48 9.92
N ALA A 159 -5.97 1.52 9.74
CA ALA A 159 -6.47 0.67 10.80
C ALA A 159 -5.35 -0.16 11.45
N LEU A 160 -4.50 -0.79 10.62
CA LEU A 160 -3.40 -1.61 11.12
C LEU A 160 -2.38 -0.79 11.91
N SER A 161 -2.08 0.44 11.47
CA SER A 161 -1.10 1.31 12.15
C SER A 161 -1.61 1.89 13.46
N ALA A 162 -2.93 1.96 13.67
CA ALA A 162 -3.51 2.33 14.95
C ALA A 162 -3.34 1.21 16.00
N ALA A 163 -3.35 -0.06 15.58
CA ALA A 163 -3.33 -1.23 16.47
C ALA A 163 -1.96 -1.94 16.57
N ALA A 164 -1.02 -1.66 15.66
CA ALA A 164 0.27 -2.33 15.59
C ALA A 164 1.45 -1.35 15.60
N SER A 165 2.68 -1.86 15.69
CA SER A 165 3.90 -1.03 15.66
C SER A 165 3.96 -0.19 14.38
N PRO A 166 3.90 1.15 14.47
CA PRO A 166 3.87 2.03 13.28
C PRO A 166 5.10 1.86 12.39
N LEU A 167 6.27 1.68 12.99
CA LEU A 167 7.51 1.43 12.24
C LEU A 167 7.49 0.09 11.53
N GLY A 168 6.94 -0.95 12.17
CA GLY A 168 6.73 -2.24 11.55
C GLY A 168 5.78 -2.14 10.36
N VAL A 169 4.66 -1.43 10.54
CA VAL A 169 3.66 -1.22 9.49
C VAL A 169 4.24 -0.44 8.31
N VAL A 170 4.94 0.67 8.54
CA VAL A 170 5.60 1.42 7.44
C VAL A 170 6.59 0.54 6.70
N ALA A 171 7.48 -0.14 7.41
CA ALA A 171 8.51 -0.95 6.78
C ALA A 171 7.90 -2.12 5.99
N GLY A 172 6.91 -2.80 6.55
CA GLY A 172 6.22 -3.91 5.90
C GLY A 172 5.43 -3.47 4.68
N ALA A 173 4.61 -2.42 4.80
CA ALA A 173 3.82 -1.90 3.70
C ALA A 173 4.69 -1.38 2.56
N VAL A 174 5.74 -0.58 2.85
CA VAL A 174 6.68 -0.10 1.84
C VAL A 174 7.41 -1.26 1.14
N ALA A 175 7.81 -2.29 1.89
CA ALA A 175 8.41 -3.48 1.29
C ALA A 175 7.40 -4.24 0.40
N GLY A 176 6.14 -4.39 0.83
CA GLY A 176 5.06 -4.99 0.05
C GLY A 176 4.81 -4.27 -1.26
N HIS A 177 4.64 -2.94 -1.21
CA HIS A 177 4.52 -2.09 -2.40
C HIS A 177 5.74 -2.21 -3.32
N GLY A 178 6.96 -2.21 -2.75
CA GLY A 178 8.19 -2.32 -3.53
C GLY A 178 8.27 -3.64 -4.30
N VAL A 179 7.88 -4.75 -3.68
CA VAL A 179 7.88 -6.07 -4.34
C VAL A 179 6.77 -6.15 -5.38
N ALA A 180 5.54 -5.70 -5.07
CA ALA A 180 4.42 -5.72 -6.00
C ALA A 180 4.70 -4.83 -7.23
N THR A 181 5.16 -3.58 -7.03
CA THR A 181 5.54 -2.68 -8.13
C THR A 181 6.71 -3.23 -8.95
N GLY A 182 7.70 -3.84 -8.29
CA GLY A 182 8.83 -4.48 -8.97
C GLY A 182 8.38 -5.63 -9.87
N LEU A 183 7.44 -6.44 -9.42
CA LEU A 183 6.81 -7.50 -10.22
C LEU A 183 6.01 -6.93 -11.39
N ALA A 184 5.21 -5.89 -11.17
CA ALA A 184 4.43 -5.23 -12.21
C ALA A 184 5.33 -4.69 -13.34
N VAL A 185 6.38 -3.96 -12.97
CA VAL A 185 7.34 -3.39 -13.91
C VAL A 185 8.10 -4.49 -14.67
N PHE A 186 8.48 -5.57 -13.99
CA PHE A 186 9.13 -6.72 -14.63
C PHE A 186 8.21 -7.41 -15.64
N VAL A 187 6.95 -7.62 -15.29
CA VAL A 187 5.95 -8.20 -16.20
C VAL A 187 5.76 -7.30 -17.41
N GLY A 188 5.63 -5.99 -17.20
CA GLY A 188 5.50 -5.00 -18.28
C GLY A 188 6.68 -5.00 -19.23
N ASP A 189 7.91 -5.02 -18.72
CA ASP A 189 9.15 -5.12 -19.51
C ASP A 189 9.17 -6.37 -20.41
N VAL A 190 8.84 -7.54 -19.83
CA VAL A 190 8.78 -8.81 -20.57
C VAL A 190 7.68 -8.82 -21.63
N LEU A 191 6.56 -8.17 -21.38
CA LEU A 191 5.46 -8.05 -22.34
C LEU A 191 5.82 -7.07 -23.45
N GLY A 192 6.43 -5.93 -23.14
CA GLY A 192 6.88 -4.93 -24.10
C GLY A 192 7.87 -5.50 -25.12
N ASP A 193 8.81 -6.33 -24.67
CA ASP A 193 9.79 -7.01 -25.54
C ASP A 193 9.15 -7.98 -26.56
N LYS A 194 7.91 -8.41 -26.34
CA LYS A 194 7.20 -9.36 -27.21
C LYS A 194 6.24 -8.72 -28.19
N ILE A 195 5.95 -7.42 -28.04
CA ILE A 195 5.07 -6.69 -28.95
C ILE A 195 5.96 -6.12 -30.08
N PRO A 196 5.92 -6.66 -31.32
CA PRO A 196 6.65 -6.06 -32.45
C PRO A 196 6.05 -4.67 -32.75
N GLU A 197 6.94 -3.70 -32.99
CA GLU A 197 6.57 -2.35 -33.44
C GLU A 197 5.76 -2.36 -34.76
#